data_468dc5d0163a6f8dbe2ce7a1182b8157
#
_entry.id   468dc5d0163a6f8dbe2ce7a1182b8157
#
_cell.length_a   1.000
_cell.length_b   1.000
_cell.length_c   1.000
_cell.angle_alpha   90.00
_cell.angle_beta   90.00
_cell.angle_gamma   90.00
#
_symmetry.space_group_name_H-M   'P 1'
#
loop_
_entity.id
_entity.type
_entity.pdbx_description
1 polymer ?
#
loop_
_entity_poly.entity_id
_entity_poly.type
_entity_poly.pdbx_seq_one_letter_code
_entity_poly.pdbx_strand_id
1 'polypeptide(L)'
;MFRILSTGSALPALSKTNDELSTFLDTSDEWISQRTGIRQRSLCSDETLTDLLTVAARQALERAGVEPQQLDLILCATIRGEYITPSQACVIQQKLGAGCPAMDISAACTGFVYALDVAAGYFARKKVKKVLVLAGDTMSRLVDWNDRSTCVLFGDGAGAVLLGEGVSLQSIHLTAKGDPQLLCIPQPQSNSP
;
A
#
# COMPACT_ATOMS: atom_id res chain seq x y z
N MET A 1 18.59 -3.04 14.39
CA MET A 1 17.27 -3.66 14.14
C MET A 1 16.18 -2.73 14.61
N PHE A 2 14.92 -2.99 14.30
CA PHE A 2 13.79 -2.13 14.66
C PHE A 2 12.71 -2.89 15.46
N ARG A 3 11.78 -2.14 16.01
CA ARG A 3 10.49 -2.61 16.53
C ARG A 3 9.35 -1.78 15.95
N ILE A 4 8.14 -2.32 15.90
CA ILE A 4 6.94 -1.57 15.56
C ILE A 4 6.53 -0.75 16.78
N LEU A 5 6.39 0.57 16.60
CA LEU A 5 5.90 1.49 17.64
C LEU A 5 4.37 1.60 17.60
N SER A 6 3.81 1.66 16.40
CA SER A 6 2.38 1.84 16.18
C SER A 6 2.00 1.44 14.75
N THR A 7 0.70 1.35 14.52
CA THR A 7 0.11 1.08 13.21
C THR A 7 -1.04 2.05 12.93
N GLY A 8 -1.36 2.24 11.66
CA GLY A 8 -2.54 2.94 11.19
C GLY A 8 -3.12 2.28 9.95
N SER A 9 -4.38 2.53 9.66
CA SER A 9 -5.05 1.99 8.49
C SER A 9 -6.16 2.92 8.01
N ALA A 10 -6.46 2.85 6.72
CA ALA A 10 -7.59 3.54 6.13
C ALA A 10 -8.22 2.68 5.04
N LEU A 11 -9.53 2.63 5.04
CA LEU A 11 -10.34 2.03 4.00
C LEU A 11 -11.27 3.10 3.41
N PRO A 12 -11.59 3.04 2.11
CA PRO A 12 -12.64 3.87 1.54
C PRO A 12 -13.99 3.71 2.23
N ALA A 13 -14.80 4.74 2.18
CA ALA A 13 -16.14 4.73 2.76
C ALA A 13 -17.11 3.82 2.01
N LEU A 14 -16.98 3.76 0.67
CA LEU A 14 -17.81 2.90 -0.16
C LEU A 14 -17.40 1.44 0.01
N SER A 15 -18.36 0.58 0.36
CA SER A 15 -18.21 -0.87 0.36
C SER A 15 -19.18 -1.50 -0.63
N LYS A 16 -18.73 -2.50 -1.39
CA LYS A 16 -19.51 -3.27 -2.35
C LYS A 16 -19.56 -4.74 -1.96
N THR A 17 -20.75 -5.29 -1.83
CA THR A 17 -21.00 -6.71 -1.61
C THR A 17 -20.86 -7.53 -2.90
N ASN A 18 -20.80 -8.84 -2.77
CA ASN A 18 -20.80 -9.74 -3.93
C ASN A 18 -22.12 -9.65 -4.71
N ASP A 19 -23.26 -9.50 -4.01
CA ASP A 19 -24.57 -9.37 -4.64
C ASP A 19 -24.66 -8.08 -5.48
N GLU A 20 -24.08 -6.98 -5.00
CA GLU A 20 -24.00 -5.76 -5.78
C GLU A 20 -23.13 -5.93 -7.04
N LEU A 21 -22.03 -6.70 -6.97
CA LEU A 21 -21.23 -7.04 -8.15
C LEU A 21 -22.02 -7.88 -9.16
N SER A 22 -22.85 -8.80 -8.69
CA SER A 22 -23.67 -9.68 -9.56
C SER A 22 -24.71 -8.90 -10.38
N THR A 23 -24.98 -7.64 -10.05
CA THR A 23 -25.89 -6.79 -10.86
C THR A 23 -25.33 -6.42 -12.22
N PHE A 24 -24.02 -6.48 -12.40
CA PHE A 24 -23.33 -6.11 -13.65
C PHE A 24 -22.25 -7.10 -14.12
N LEU A 25 -21.89 -8.08 -13.26
CA LEU A 25 -20.98 -9.17 -13.59
C LEU A 25 -21.74 -10.51 -13.58
N ASP A 26 -21.37 -11.41 -14.49
CA ASP A 26 -21.88 -12.79 -14.49
C ASP A 26 -21.22 -13.60 -13.35
N THR A 27 -21.67 -13.37 -12.11
CA THR A 27 -21.12 -13.97 -10.88
C THR A 27 -22.22 -14.10 -9.79
N SER A 28 -21.87 -14.64 -8.63
CA SER A 28 -22.73 -14.71 -7.46
C SER A 28 -21.92 -14.64 -6.16
N ASP A 29 -22.57 -14.32 -5.02
CA ASP A 29 -21.92 -14.39 -3.70
C ASP A 29 -21.34 -15.78 -3.44
N GLU A 30 -22.10 -16.83 -3.76
CA GLU A 30 -21.64 -18.21 -3.60
C GLU A 30 -20.36 -18.48 -4.39
N TRP A 31 -20.33 -18.09 -5.69
CA TRP A 31 -19.20 -18.31 -6.57
C TRP A 31 -17.92 -17.60 -6.06
N ILE A 32 -18.05 -16.33 -5.63
CA ILE A 32 -16.93 -15.54 -5.14
C ILE A 32 -16.46 -16.07 -3.78
N SER A 33 -17.37 -16.25 -2.84
CA SER A 33 -17.03 -16.61 -1.46
C SER A 33 -16.42 -18.00 -1.33
N GLN A 34 -16.88 -18.99 -2.12
CA GLN A 34 -16.29 -20.33 -2.12
C GLN A 34 -14.84 -20.35 -2.62
N ARG A 35 -14.47 -19.45 -3.55
CA ARG A 35 -13.14 -19.39 -4.16
C ARG A 35 -12.18 -18.49 -3.41
N THR A 36 -12.67 -17.46 -2.75
CA THR A 36 -11.84 -16.37 -2.22
C THR A 36 -12.06 -16.09 -0.74
N GLY A 37 -13.21 -16.48 -0.19
CA GLY A 37 -13.64 -16.06 1.14
C GLY A 37 -14.16 -14.62 1.21
N ILE A 38 -14.05 -13.83 0.11
CA ILE A 38 -14.42 -12.42 0.08
C ILE A 38 -15.94 -12.27 0.07
N ARG A 39 -16.48 -11.43 0.96
CA ARG A 39 -17.90 -11.09 1.04
C ARG A 39 -18.19 -9.68 0.54
N GLN A 40 -17.24 -8.76 0.76
CA GLN A 40 -17.32 -7.36 0.36
C GLN A 40 -15.94 -6.78 0.16
N ARG A 41 -15.84 -5.65 -0.53
CA ARG A 41 -14.60 -4.89 -0.73
C ARG A 41 -14.86 -3.40 -0.61
N SER A 42 -13.89 -2.67 -0.06
CA SER A 42 -13.91 -1.22 -0.06
C SER A 42 -13.33 -0.70 -1.37
N LEU A 43 -13.99 0.28 -1.96
CA LEU A 43 -13.62 0.88 -3.25
C LEU A 43 -13.61 2.40 -3.12
N CYS A 44 -12.56 3.04 -3.59
CA CYS A 44 -12.51 4.51 -3.66
C CYS A 44 -13.58 5.03 -4.63
N SER A 45 -14.41 5.95 -4.16
CA SER A 45 -15.26 6.81 -4.97
C SER A 45 -14.54 8.11 -5.28
N ASP A 46 -14.57 9.03 -4.33
CA ASP A 46 -13.92 10.34 -4.43
C ASP A 46 -12.55 10.36 -3.73
N GLU A 47 -12.31 9.41 -2.82
CA GLU A 47 -11.04 9.32 -2.12
C GLU A 47 -9.91 8.92 -3.07
N THR A 48 -8.72 9.45 -2.78
CA THR A 48 -7.49 9.13 -3.49
C THR A 48 -6.60 8.19 -2.66
N LEU A 49 -5.62 7.56 -3.30
CA LEU A 49 -4.59 6.82 -2.60
C LEU A 49 -3.85 7.70 -1.58
N THR A 50 -3.59 8.96 -1.97
CA THR A 50 -2.97 9.95 -1.08
C THR A 50 -3.80 10.20 0.18
N ASP A 51 -5.12 10.29 0.06
CA ASP A 51 -6.01 10.50 1.21
C ASP A 51 -5.93 9.31 2.17
N LEU A 52 -6.07 8.09 1.66
CA LEU A 52 -6.00 6.87 2.48
C LEU A 52 -4.63 6.73 3.18
N LEU A 53 -3.53 6.90 2.44
CA LEU A 53 -2.18 6.82 3.01
C LEU A 53 -1.93 7.91 4.04
N THR A 54 -2.45 9.14 3.82
CA THR A 54 -2.33 10.24 4.78
C THR A 54 -3.08 9.94 6.08
N VAL A 55 -4.30 9.40 5.99
CA VAL A 55 -5.08 8.98 7.16
C VAL A 55 -4.36 7.88 7.94
N ALA A 56 -3.91 6.83 7.26
CA ALA A 56 -3.16 5.74 7.88
C ALA A 56 -1.87 6.24 8.56
N ALA A 57 -1.12 7.11 7.89
CA ALA A 57 0.10 7.72 8.41
C ALA A 57 -0.16 8.54 9.68
N ARG A 58 -1.16 9.42 9.65
CA ARG A 58 -1.53 10.26 10.82
C ARG A 58 -1.94 9.41 12.01
N GLN A 59 -2.77 8.38 11.82
CA GLN A 59 -3.13 7.44 12.90
C GLN A 59 -1.90 6.78 13.51
N ALA A 60 -0.94 6.30 12.69
CA ALA A 60 0.26 5.68 13.21
C ALA A 60 1.11 6.67 14.02
N LEU A 61 1.27 7.88 13.54
CA LEU A 61 2.04 8.93 14.23
C LEU A 61 1.37 9.35 15.56
N GLU A 62 0.07 9.63 15.55
CA GLU A 62 -0.71 10.01 16.71
C GLU A 62 -0.67 8.95 17.82
N ARG A 63 -0.87 7.66 17.45
CA ARG A 63 -0.81 6.53 18.41
C ARG A 63 0.55 6.37 19.08
N ALA A 64 1.61 6.79 18.41
CA ALA A 64 2.96 6.74 18.96
C ALA A 64 3.38 8.05 19.66
N GLY A 65 2.59 9.12 19.57
CA GLY A 65 2.98 10.45 20.06
C GLY A 65 4.20 11.00 19.33
N VAL A 66 4.30 10.77 18.02
CA VAL A 66 5.45 11.18 17.18
C VAL A 66 5.00 12.22 16.18
N GLU A 67 5.70 13.36 16.17
CA GLU A 67 5.46 14.43 15.20
C GLU A 67 6.11 14.09 13.86
N PRO A 68 5.51 14.48 12.71
CA PRO A 68 6.06 14.20 11.38
C PRO A 68 7.51 14.69 11.18
N GLN A 69 7.88 15.79 11.83
CA GLN A 69 9.23 16.37 11.76
C GLN A 69 10.30 15.50 12.45
N GLN A 70 9.87 14.53 13.25
CA GLN A 70 10.77 13.58 13.92
C GLN A 70 11.06 12.32 13.08
N LEU A 71 10.46 12.21 11.89
CA LEU A 71 10.73 11.10 10.99
C LEU A 71 12.09 11.29 10.30
N ASP A 72 12.82 10.20 10.17
CA ASP A 72 14.12 10.14 9.47
C ASP A 72 13.99 9.58 8.05
N LEU A 73 12.90 8.84 7.76
CA LEU A 73 12.65 8.22 6.46
C LEU A 73 11.17 7.88 6.31
N ILE A 74 10.65 8.06 5.09
CA ILE A 74 9.34 7.55 4.66
C ILE A 74 9.56 6.57 3.50
N LEU A 75 9.01 5.36 3.63
CA LEU A 75 8.95 4.35 2.58
C LEU A 75 7.50 4.09 2.23
N CYS A 76 7.15 4.06 0.96
CA CYS A 76 5.80 3.73 0.50
C CYS A 76 5.84 2.55 -0.47
N ALA A 77 5.24 1.44 -0.10
CA ALA A 77 5.03 0.30 -0.99
C ALA A 77 3.71 0.49 -1.73
N THR A 78 3.76 0.64 -3.04
CA THR A 78 2.60 0.74 -3.91
C THR A 78 2.93 0.20 -5.30
N ILE A 79 1.93 -0.37 -5.96
CA ILE A 79 2.03 -0.82 -7.35
C ILE A 79 2.04 0.40 -8.27
N ARG A 80 1.19 1.39 -7.94
CA ARG A 80 1.05 2.60 -8.73
C ARG A 80 0.65 3.79 -7.85
N GLY A 81 1.55 4.76 -7.72
CA GLY A 81 1.25 6.06 -7.14
C GLY A 81 0.31 6.89 -8.03
N GLU A 82 -0.16 8.01 -7.52
CA GLU A 82 -1.03 8.93 -8.28
C GLU A 82 -0.30 9.67 -9.40
N TYR A 83 1.00 9.75 -9.30
CA TYR A 83 1.87 10.42 -10.27
C TYR A 83 2.98 9.48 -10.74
N ILE A 84 3.46 9.66 -11.95
CA ILE A 84 4.71 9.05 -12.40
C ILE A 84 5.88 9.66 -11.62
N THR A 85 5.82 10.96 -11.39
CA THR A 85 6.72 11.76 -10.54
C THR A 85 5.95 12.97 -9.99
N PRO A 86 6.09 13.35 -8.73
CA PRO A 86 6.94 12.74 -7.68
C PRO A 86 6.47 11.35 -7.24
N SER A 87 7.32 10.65 -6.45
CA SER A 87 6.93 9.38 -5.81
C SER A 87 5.77 9.59 -4.83
N GLN A 88 4.97 8.56 -4.60
CA GLN A 88 3.85 8.60 -3.64
C GLN A 88 4.35 8.93 -2.23
N ALA A 89 5.49 8.40 -1.82
CA ALA A 89 6.13 8.74 -0.54
C ALA A 89 6.44 10.23 -0.41
N CYS A 90 6.91 10.91 -1.49
CA CYS A 90 7.15 12.35 -1.48
C CYS A 90 5.86 13.16 -1.37
N VAL A 91 4.77 12.69 -1.99
CA VAL A 91 3.45 13.33 -1.85
C VAL A 91 2.99 13.25 -0.40
N ILE A 92 3.11 12.08 0.23
CA ILE A 92 2.74 11.91 1.65
C ILE A 92 3.67 12.71 2.56
N GLN A 93 4.98 12.77 2.29
CA GLN A 93 5.92 13.60 3.03
C GLN A 93 5.45 15.07 3.10
N GLN A 94 5.06 15.62 1.95
CA GLN A 94 4.53 16.99 1.85
C GLN A 94 3.21 17.16 2.62
N LYS A 95 2.27 16.19 2.49
CA LYS A 95 0.98 16.22 3.18
C LYS A 95 1.09 16.15 4.70
N LEU A 96 2.12 15.48 5.22
CA LEU A 96 2.43 15.38 6.64
C LEU A 96 3.23 16.58 7.17
N GLY A 97 3.89 17.33 6.30
CA GLY A 97 4.86 18.36 6.69
C GLY A 97 6.18 17.78 7.22
N ALA A 98 6.54 16.57 6.80
CA ALA A 98 7.81 15.95 7.15
C ALA A 98 8.96 16.48 6.27
N GLY A 99 10.21 16.48 6.82
CA GLY A 99 11.39 16.97 6.11
C GLY A 99 12.43 15.88 5.77
N CYS A 100 12.09 14.61 6.01
CA CYS A 100 13.03 13.49 5.83
C CYS A 100 13.03 12.96 4.38
N PRO A 101 14.05 12.18 3.96
CA PRO A 101 14.00 11.43 2.70
C PRO A 101 12.74 10.58 2.57
N ALA A 102 12.23 10.45 1.33
CA ALA A 102 11.04 9.69 1.01
C ALA A 102 11.21 8.99 -0.34
N MET A 103 10.79 7.71 -0.44
CA MET A 103 10.88 6.95 -1.67
C MET A 103 9.83 5.83 -1.73
N ASP A 104 9.44 5.45 -2.94
CA ASP A 104 8.56 4.31 -3.18
C ASP A 104 9.37 3.01 -3.31
N ILE A 105 8.72 1.90 -2.92
CA ILE A 105 9.20 0.53 -3.12
C ILE A 105 8.21 -0.18 -4.04
N SER A 106 8.69 -0.56 -5.22
CA SER A 106 7.91 -1.31 -6.21
C SER A 106 8.30 -2.78 -6.17
N ALA A 107 7.51 -3.60 -5.49
CA ALA A 107 7.66 -5.05 -5.42
C ALA A 107 6.29 -5.74 -5.30
N ALA A 108 5.29 -5.20 -6.00
CA ALA A 108 3.91 -5.70 -6.06
C ALA A 108 3.37 -6.05 -4.65
N CYS A 109 2.65 -7.18 -4.52
CA CYS A 109 2.00 -7.61 -3.28
C CYS A 109 2.96 -7.80 -2.09
N THR A 110 4.26 -7.99 -2.33
CA THR A 110 5.29 -8.15 -1.30
C THR A 110 6.01 -6.85 -0.96
N GLY A 111 5.64 -5.73 -1.59
CA GLY A 111 6.30 -4.43 -1.43
C GLY A 111 6.45 -3.99 0.01
N PHE A 112 5.44 -4.24 0.87
CA PHE A 112 5.53 -3.94 2.29
C PHE A 112 6.68 -4.68 2.99
N VAL A 113 6.87 -5.97 2.70
CA VAL A 113 7.97 -6.76 3.32
C VAL A 113 9.32 -6.28 2.81
N TYR A 114 9.44 -5.93 1.52
CA TYR A 114 10.64 -5.29 0.97
C TYR A 114 10.93 -3.94 1.63
N ALA A 115 9.90 -3.13 1.88
CA ALA A 115 10.06 -1.85 2.58
C ALA A 115 10.56 -2.05 4.01
N LEU A 116 10.13 -3.09 4.72
CA LEU A 116 10.65 -3.46 6.04
C LEU A 116 12.13 -3.86 5.97
N ASP A 117 12.55 -4.59 4.95
CA ASP A 117 13.96 -4.98 4.76
C ASP A 117 14.84 -3.76 4.46
N VAL A 118 14.37 -2.87 3.59
CA VAL A 118 15.04 -1.59 3.32
C VAL A 118 15.19 -0.79 4.62
N ALA A 119 14.11 -0.68 5.42
CA ALA A 119 14.16 -0.01 6.72
C ALA A 119 15.18 -0.68 7.65
N ALA A 120 15.22 -2.02 7.71
CA ALA A 120 16.20 -2.76 8.51
C ALA A 120 17.65 -2.41 8.13
N GLY A 121 17.92 -2.27 6.83
CA GLY A 121 19.22 -1.82 6.33
C GLY A 121 19.59 -0.40 6.78
N TYR A 122 18.62 0.52 6.85
CA TYR A 122 18.84 1.88 7.37
C TYR A 122 19.10 1.85 8.87
N PHE A 123 18.34 1.09 9.66
CA PHE A 123 18.59 0.90 11.10
C PHE A 123 19.95 0.26 11.37
N ALA A 124 20.34 -0.76 10.61
CA ALA A 124 21.63 -1.43 10.76
C ALA A 124 22.81 -0.46 10.56
N ARG A 125 22.70 0.48 9.63
CA ARG A 125 23.69 1.53 9.39
C ARG A 125 23.60 2.70 10.39
N LYS A 126 22.68 2.64 11.37
CA LYS A 126 22.44 3.69 12.37
C LYS A 126 22.17 5.06 11.73
N LYS A 127 21.50 5.10 10.61
CA LYS A 127 21.16 6.33 9.87
C LYS A 127 19.78 6.88 10.20
N VAL A 128 18.94 6.06 10.87
CA VAL A 128 17.55 6.40 11.22
C VAL A 128 17.21 5.90 12.62
N LYS A 129 16.28 6.60 13.26
CA LYS A 129 15.68 6.23 14.55
C LYS A 129 14.17 6.02 14.44
N LYS A 130 13.53 6.69 13.49
CA LYS A 130 12.09 6.59 13.21
C LYS A 130 11.86 6.51 11.71
N VAL A 131 11.23 5.44 11.27
CA VAL A 131 10.87 5.21 9.85
C VAL A 131 9.37 4.97 9.75
N LEU A 132 8.71 5.73 8.91
CA LEU A 132 7.32 5.48 8.55
C LEU A 132 7.29 4.61 7.30
N VAL A 133 6.72 3.41 7.41
CA VAL A 133 6.49 2.51 6.27
C VAL A 133 5.00 2.51 5.96
N LEU A 134 4.68 2.84 4.74
CA LEU A 134 3.34 2.90 4.18
C LEU A 134 3.16 1.78 3.16
N ALA A 135 1.95 1.27 3.04
CA ALA A 135 1.55 0.41 1.93
C ALA A 135 0.10 0.70 1.57
N GLY A 136 -0.19 0.80 0.28
CA GLY A 136 -1.54 1.04 -0.19
C GLY A 136 -1.64 1.05 -1.69
N ASP A 137 -2.82 0.67 -2.17
CA ASP A 137 -3.15 0.68 -3.59
C ASP A 137 -4.64 0.95 -3.79
N THR A 138 -4.97 1.56 -4.92
CA THR A 138 -6.33 1.69 -5.45
C THR A 138 -6.50 0.73 -6.62
N MET A 139 -6.53 -0.58 -6.29
CA MET A 139 -6.60 -1.64 -7.29
C MET A 139 -7.87 -1.58 -8.12
N SER A 140 -8.96 -1.05 -7.56
CA SER A 140 -10.23 -0.85 -8.28
C SER A 140 -10.08 -0.01 -9.55
N ARG A 141 -9.05 0.85 -9.62
CA ARG A 141 -8.75 1.72 -10.76
C ARG A 141 -7.80 1.07 -11.78
N LEU A 142 -7.31 -0.12 -11.50
CA LEU A 142 -6.35 -0.85 -12.34
C LEU A 142 -6.93 -2.11 -12.97
N VAL A 143 -7.94 -2.72 -12.33
CA VAL A 143 -8.57 -3.95 -12.84
C VAL A 143 -9.57 -3.65 -13.96
N ASP A 144 -9.74 -4.62 -14.87
CA ASP A 144 -10.82 -4.60 -15.84
C ASP A 144 -12.11 -5.11 -15.17
N TRP A 145 -13.10 -4.24 -14.99
CA TRP A 145 -14.39 -4.57 -14.40
C TRP A 145 -15.30 -5.45 -15.29
N ASN A 146 -14.87 -5.76 -16.52
CA ASN A 146 -15.53 -6.76 -17.37
C ASN A 146 -14.93 -8.17 -17.18
N ASP A 147 -13.75 -8.27 -16.56
CA ASP A 147 -13.12 -9.55 -16.27
C ASP A 147 -13.44 -10.00 -14.85
N ARG A 148 -14.49 -10.81 -14.70
CA ARG A 148 -14.88 -11.38 -13.39
C ARG A 148 -13.84 -12.30 -12.77
N SER A 149 -12.86 -12.79 -13.54
CA SER A 149 -11.84 -13.70 -13.00
C SER A 149 -10.84 -12.98 -12.11
N THR A 150 -10.69 -11.67 -12.29
CA THR A 150 -9.72 -10.84 -11.56
C THR A 150 -10.38 -9.75 -10.73
N CYS A 151 -11.37 -9.00 -11.26
CA CYS A 151 -11.90 -7.82 -10.57
C CYS A 151 -12.54 -8.12 -9.20
N VAL A 152 -13.10 -9.32 -9.01
CA VAL A 152 -13.72 -9.74 -7.73
C VAL A 152 -12.71 -9.91 -6.59
N LEU A 153 -11.41 -10.02 -6.90
CA LEU A 153 -10.33 -10.27 -5.94
C LEU A 153 -9.84 -9.00 -5.23
N PHE A 154 -10.08 -7.84 -5.82
CA PHE A 154 -9.41 -6.60 -5.42
C PHE A 154 -10.35 -5.60 -4.77
N GLY A 155 -9.77 -4.80 -3.91
CA GLY A 155 -10.34 -3.62 -3.30
C GLY A 155 -9.23 -2.60 -3.06
N ASP A 156 -9.57 -1.51 -2.39
CA ASP A 156 -8.70 -0.38 -2.13
C ASP A 156 -8.45 -0.23 -0.64
N GLY A 157 -7.27 0.26 -0.28
CA GLY A 157 -6.95 0.49 1.11
C GLY A 157 -5.51 0.94 1.32
N ALA A 158 -5.23 1.39 2.52
CA ALA A 158 -3.90 1.80 2.95
C ALA A 158 -3.60 1.37 4.39
N GLY A 159 -2.34 1.07 4.64
CA GLY A 159 -1.80 0.80 5.96
C GLY A 159 -0.51 1.55 6.22
N ALA A 160 -0.21 1.76 7.49
CA ALA A 160 1.02 2.39 7.95
C ALA A 160 1.57 1.67 9.17
N VAL A 161 2.88 1.56 9.26
CA VAL A 161 3.60 1.19 10.48
C VAL A 161 4.68 2.21 10.77
N LEU A 162 4.76 2.64 12.02
CA LEU A 162 5.87 3.44 12.51
C LEU A 162 6.88 2.51 13.18
N LEU A 163 8.10 2.55 12.67
CA LEU A 163 9.22 1.77 13.18
C LEU A 163 10.14 2.65 14.03
N GLY A 164 10.63 2.12 15.13
CA GLY A 164 11.66 2.72 15.96
C GLY A 164 12.80 1.75 16.25
N GLU A 165 13.90 2.23 16.82
CA GLU A 165 15.01 1.37 17.23
C GLU A 165 14.52 0.27 18.18
N GLY A 166 15.02 -0.94 17.99
CA GLY A 166 14.62 -2.09 18.80
C GLY A 166 15.20 -3.40 18.29
N VAL A 167 14.80 -4.50 18.90
CA VAL A 167 15.31 -5.84 18.62
C VAL A 167 14.21 -6.86 18.29
N SER A 168 13.01 -6.36 17.94
CA SER A 168 11.86 -7.24 17.70
C SER A 168 11.91 -7.96 16.34
N LEU A 169 12.62 -7.38 15.36
CA LEU A 169 12.84 -8.06 14.09
C LEU A 169 13.70 -9.30 14.28
N GLN A 170 13.17 -10.47 13.98
CA GLN A 170 13.89 -11.74 14.07
C GLN A 170 14.63 -12.06 12.75
N SER A 171 13.89 -12.09 11.65
CA SER A 171 14.44 -12.32 10.32
C SER A 171 13.51 -11.79 9.25
N ILE A 172 14.06 -11.47 8.07
CA ILE A 172 13.32 -11.26 6.83
C ILE A 172 13.92 -12.19 5.79
N HIS A 173 13.06 -12.89 5.07
CA HIS A 173 13.47 -13.75 3.96
C HIS A 173 12.73 -13.29 2.70
N LEU A 174 13.48 -12.88 1.69
CA LEU A 174 12.94 -12.38 0.42
C LEU A 174 13.39 -13.29 -0.71
N THR A 175 12.44 -13.65 -1.58
CA THR A 175 12.71 -14.33 -2.84
C THR A 175 11.84 -13.73 -3.93
N ALA A 176 12.29 -13.81 -5.18
CA ALA A 176 11.51 -13.38 -6.32
C ALA A 176 11.75 -14.27 -7.53
N LYS A 177 10.69 -14.50 -8.33
CA LYS A 177 10.77 -15.11 -9.66
C LYS A 177 9.91 -14.26 -10.59
N GLY A 178 10.55 -13.54 -11.52
CA GLY A 178 9.83 -12.75 -12.51
C GLY A 178 9.26 -13.65 -13.60
N ASP A 179 7.96 -13.50 -13.88
CA ASP A 179 7.28 -14.15 -14.97
C ASP A 179 6.12 -13.29 -15.48
N PRO A 180 6.39 -12.34 -16.40
CA PRO A 180 5.38 -11.42 -16.88
C PRO A 180 4.31 -12.08 -17.75
N GLN A 181 4.50 -13.34 -18.16
CA GLN A 181 3.47 -14.09 -18.89
C GLN A 181 2.38 -14.63 -17.96
N LEU A 182 2.72 -14.89 -16.69
CA LEU A 182 1.79 -15.39 -15.69
C LEU A 182 1.03 -14.27 -14.97
N LEU A 183 1.71 -13.16 -14.68
CA LEU A 183 1.12 -12.05 -13.95
C LEU A 183 1.73 -10.73 -14.39
N CYS A 184 0.91 -9.86 -15.00
CA CYS A 184 1.32 -8.51 -15.36
C CYS A 184 0.13 -7.54 -15.35
N ILE A 185 0.44 -6.27 -15.13
CA ILE A 185 -0.43 -5.13 -15.43
C ILE A 185 0.34 -4.27 -16.43
N PRO A 186 -0.03 -4.28 -17.72
CA PRO A 186 0.69 -3.52 -18.72
C PRO A 186 0.51 -2.01 -18.49
N GLN A 187 1.59 -1.25 -18.69
CA GLN A 187 1.45 0.20 -18.73
C GLN A 187 0.70 0.63 -19.99
N PRO A 188 -0.14 1.69 -19.92
CA PRO A 188 -0.69 2.30 -21.12
C PRO A 188 0.46 2.70 -22.05
N GLN A 189 0.42 2.19 -23.28
CA GLN A 189 1.39 2.59 -24.29
C GLN A 189 0.98 3.96 -24.84
N SER A 190 1.84 4.95 -24.68
CA SER A 190 1.75 6.19 -25.44
C SER A 190 2.67 6.06 -26.65
N ASN A 191 2.16 6.42 -27.84
CA ASN A 191 3.02 6.56 -29.00
C ASN A 191 4.02 7.68 -28.73
N SER A 192 5.30 7.32 -28.71
CA SER A 192 6.36 8.32 -28.81
C SER A 192 6.39 8.85 -30.24
N PRO A 193 6.56 10.17 -30.48
CA PRO A 193 6.68 10.70 -31.83
C PRO A 193 7.90 10.15 -32.56
#